data_173d36bfd81403729dc93291e02abc21
#
_entry.id   173d36bfd81403729dc93291e02abc21
#
_cell.length_a   1.000
_cell.length_b   1.000
_cell.length_c   1.000
_cell.angle_alpha   90.00
_cell.angle_beta   90.00
_cell.angle_gamma   90.00
#
_symmetry.space_group_name_H-M   'P 1'
#
loop_
_entity.id
_entity.type
_entity.pdbx_description
1 polymer ?
#
loop_
_entity_poly.entity_id
_entity_poly.type
_entity_poly.pdbx_seq_one_letter_code
_entity_poly.pdbx_strand_id
1 'polypeptide(L)'
;MATIRQLLDKKGHEVLSVRADETVYDAIKRMADKNVGSLVVMEGDKLVGIMTERHYARNVFLKGRASPTTPVRDIMETNVVFVRPDQSVEECMAIMTEKAVRHLPVMEQGNVVGIISIGDLVKDTISDQTFVIEQLVQFIHGTR
;
A
#
# COMPACT_ATOMS: atom_id res chain seq x y z
N MET A 1 20.04 0.81 5.41
CA MET A 1 18.62 0.56 5.61
C MET A 1 17.79 1.51 4.76
N ALA A 2 16.90 0.99 3.91
CA ALA A 2 16.15 1.83 3.01
C ALA A 2 15.05 2.61 3.75
N THR A 3 14.82 3.84 3.31
CA THR A 3 13.67 4.65 3.74
C THR A 3 12.52 4.43 2.76
N ILE A 4 11.32 4.80 3.21
CA ILE A 4 10.14 4.73 2.35
C ILE A 4 10.29 5.67 1.15
N ARG A 5 10.93 6.83 1.31
CA ARG A 5 11.22 7.74 0.21
C ARG A 5 12.05 7.04 -0.88
N GLN A 6 13.10 6.32 -0.49
CA GLN A 6 13.94 5.58 -1.44
C GLN A 6 13.16 4.47 -2.13
N LEU A 7 12.29 3.77 -1.38
CA LEU A 7 11.43 2.74 -1.96
C LEU A 7 10.48 3.31 -2.99
N LEU A 8 9.83 4.43 -2.68
CA LEU A 8 8.92 5.09 -3.61
C LEU A 8 9.62 5.60 -4.85
N ASP A 9 10.87 6.07 -4.72
CA ASP A 9 11.65 6.52 -5.86
C ASP A 9 11.91 5.38 -6.86
N LYS A 10 12.04 4.14 -6.36
CA LYS A 10 12.20 2.95 -7.20
C LYS A 10 10.86 2.44 -7.74
N LYS A 11 9.86 2.36 -6.89
CA LYS A 11 8.53 1.83 -7.22
C LYS A 11 7.73 2.77 -8.09
N GLY A 12 7.83 4.08 -7.82
CA GLY A 12 7.01 5.11 -8.41
C GLY A 12 6.07 5.74 -7.40
N HIS A 13 5.64 6.95 -7.70
CA HIS A 13 4.83 7.78 -6.80
C HIS A 13 3.36 7.82 -7.20
N GLU A 14 2.90 6.97 -8.10
CA GLU A 14 1.51 6.94 -8.51
C GLU A 14 0.61 6.55 -7.34
N VAL A 15 -0.41 7.36 -7.10
CA VAL A 15 -1.41 7.12 -6.07
C VAL A 15 -2.73 6.82 -6.75
N LEU A 16 -3.15 5.56 -6.68
CA LEU A 16 -4.44 5.15 -7.21
C LEU A 16 -5.51 5.41 -6.15
N SER A 17 -6.57 6.08 -6.56
CA SER A 17 -7.61 6.53 -5.65
C SER A 17 -9.00 6.28 -6.19
N VAL A 18 -9.97 6.42 -5.30
CA VAL A 18 -11.40 6.37 -5.60
C VAL A 18 -12.06 7.42 -4.71
N ARG A 19 -13.19 7.99 -5.18
CA ARG A 19 -13.97 8.89 -4.35
C ARG A 19 -14.91 8.09 -3.45
N ALA A 20 -15.23 8.65 -2.30
CA ALA A 20 -16.12 8.01 -1.34
C ALA A 20 -17.53 7.73 -1.90
N ASP A 21 -17.99 8.54 -2.85
CA ASP A 21 -19.30 8.39 -3.49
C ASP A 21 -19.30 7.47 -4.72
N GLU A 22 -18.14 7.01 -5.16
CA GLU A 22 -18.08 5.99 -6.21
C GLU A 22 -18.54 4.64 -5.67
N THR A 23 -18.94 3.74 -6.56
CA THR A 23 -19.41 2.42 -6.15
C THR A 23 -18.25 1.47 -5.86
N VAL A 24 -18.54 0.48 -5.04
CA VAL A 24 -17.59 -0.61 -4.77
C VAL A 24 -17.21 -1.33 -6.06
N TYR A 25 -18.18 -1.48 -6.99
CA TYR A 25 -17.91 -2.09 -8.30
C TYR A 25 -16.80 -1.31 -9.04
N ASP A 26 -16.92 0.02 -9.10
CA ASP A 26 -15.91 0.86 -9.76
C ASP A 26 -14.54 0.72 -9.11
N ALA A 27 -14.52 0.66 -7.78
CA ALA A 27 -13.27 0.51 -7.03
C ALA A 27 -12.60 -0.84 -7.31
N ILE A 28 -13.36 -1.93 -7.25
CA ILE A 28 -12.83 -3.29 -7.51
C ILE A 28 -12.35 -3.40 -8.96
N LYS A 29 -13.10 -2.84 -9.90
CA LYS A 29 -12.69 -2.82 -11.31
C LYS A 29 -11.37 -2.08 -11.49
N ARG A 30 -11.22 -0.94 -10.83
CA ARG A 30 -9.97 -0.16 -10.89
C ARG A 30 -8.80 -0.93 -10.30
N MET A 31 -9.00 -1.63 -9.17
CA MET A 31 -7.97 -2.50 -8.59
C MET A 31 -7.56 -3.61 -9.55
N ALA A 32 -8.53 -4.26 -10.17
CA ALA A 32 -8.27 -5.34 -11.13
C ALA A 32 -7.52 -4.83 -12.36
N ASP A 33 -7.96 -3.72 -12.95
CA ASP A 33 -7.34 -3.15 -14.14
C ASP A 33 -5.91 -2.71 -13.90
N LYS A 34 -5.60 -2.24 -12.69
CA LYS A 34 -4.28 -1.76 -12.31
C LYS A 34 -3.45 -2.79 -11.56
N ASN A 35 -4.01 -3.96 -11.30
CA ASN A 35 -3.35 -5.05 -10.57
C ASN A 35 -2.81 -4.60 -9.20
N VAL A 36 -3.66 -3.93 -8.45
CA VAL A 36 -3.35 -3.50 -7.07
C VAL A 36 -4.42 -4.02 -6.11
N GLY A 37 -4.06 -4.12 -4.83
CA GLY A 37 -4.96 -4.65 -3.80
C GLY A 37 -5.58 -3.59 -2.90
N SER A 38 -5.35 -2.31 -3.19
CA SER A 38 -5.89 -1.21 -2.38
C SER A 38 -6.03 0.06 -3.18
N LEU A 39 -6.94 0.93 -2.71
CA LEU A 39 -7.10 2.30 -3.21
C LEU A 39 -7.24 3.22 -2.01
N VAL A 40 -6.62 4.39 -2.07
CA VAL A 40 -6.96 5.45 -1.11
C VAL A 40 -8.30 6.05 -1.51
N VAL A 41 -9.09 6.42 -0.49
CA VAL A 41 -10.38 7.06 -0.71
C VAL A 41 -10.22 8.54 -0.43
N MET A 42 -10.54 9.36 -1.42
CA MET A 42 -10.30 10.80 -1.38
C MET A 42 -11.61 11.57 -1.49
N GLU A 43 -11.70 12.69 -0.78
CA GLU A 43 -12.70 13.72 -1.00
C GLU A 43 -11.93 15.00 -1.31
N GLY A 44 -11.89 15.39 -2.60
CA GLY A 44 -11.00 16.43 -3.05
C GLY A 44 -9.54 16.06 -2.76
N ASP A 45 -8.83 16.91 -2.04
CA ASP A 45 -7.43 16.68 -1.67
C ASP A 45 -7.28 15.93 -0.35
N LYS A 46 -8.39 15.60 0.30
CA LYS A 46 -8.38 15.00 1.63
C LYS A 46 -8.48 13.48 1.56
N LEU A 47 -7.56 12.81 2.24
CA LEU A 47 -7.65 11.35 2.47
C LEU A 47 -8.72 11.09 3.52
N VAL A 48 -9.77 10.34 3.16
CA VAL A 48 -10.87 10.02 4.08
C VAL A 48 -10.95 8.56 4.42
N GLY A 49 -10.25 7.69 3.71
CA GLY A 49 -10.28 6.28 4.00
C GLY A 49 -9.35 5.48 3.11
N ILE A 50 -9.35 4.19 3.32
CA ILE A 50 -8.67 3.22 2.45
C ILE A 50 -9.62 2.06 2.19
N MET A 51 -9.61 1.55 0.97
CA MET A 51 -10.36 0.37 0.58
C MET A 51 -9.41 -0.68 0.05
N THR A 52 -9.54 -1.90 0.54
CA THR A 52 -8.73 -3.04 0.12
C THR A 52 -9.65 -4.18 -0.35
N GLU A 53 -9.07 -5.16 -1.05
CA GLU A 53 -9.78 -6.38 -1.42
C GLU A 53 -10.35 -7.10 -0.20
N ARG A 54 -9.67 -7.01 0.93
CA ARG A 54 -10.13 -7.58 2.19
C ARG A 54 -11.42 -6.91 2.68
N HIS A 55 -11.52 -5.59 2.58
CA HIS A 55 -12.76 -4.86 2.90
C HIS A 55 -13.90 -5.30 2.00
N TYR A 56 -13.63 -5.49 0.72
CA TYR A 56 -14.63 -5.99 -0.22
C TYR A 56 -15.13 -7.37 0.20
N ALA A 57 -14.22 -8.32 0.42
CA ALA A 57 -14.60 -9.69 0.76
C ALA A 57 -15.44 -9.75 2.04
N ARG A 58 -15.05 -9.01 3.07
CA ARG A 58 -15.68 -9.06 4.39
C ARG A 58 -16.96 -8.23 4.49
N ASN A 59 -17.00 -7.07 3.85
CA ASN A 59 -18.07 -6.09 4.05
C ASN A 59 -19.06 -6.02 2.90
N VAL A 60 -18.75 -6.59 1.75
CA VAL A 60 -19.62 -6.61 0.58
C VAL A 60 -20.02 -8.04 0.27
N PHE A 61 -19.10 -8.87 -0.16
CA PHE A 61 -19.38 -10.23 -0.60
C PHE A 61 -20.02 -11.07 0.51
N LEU A 62 -19.38 -11.14 1.68
CA LEU A 62 -19.89 -11.96 2.79
C LEU A 62 -21.17 -11.42 3.42
N LYS A 63 -21.44 -10.12 3.30
CA LYS A 63 -22.66 -9.50 3.83
C LYS A 63 -23.79 -9.43 2.81
N GLY A 64 -23.59 -9.98 1.62
CA GLY A 64 -24.61 -10.01 0.59
C GLY A 64 -24.96 -8.65 -0.01
N ARG A 65 -24.07 -7.67 0.09
CA ARG A 65 -24.28 -6.35 -0.51
C ARG A 65 -23.99 -6.41 -2.01
N ALA A 66 -24.69 -5.58 -2.77
CA ALA A 66 -24.49 -5.50 -4.21
C ALA A 66 -23.44 -4.46 -4.55
N SER A 67 -22.35 -4.87 -5.22
CA SER A 67 -21.24 -3.99 -5.58
C SER A 67 -21.66 -2.77 -6.41
N PRO A 68 -22.58 -2.89 -7.41
CA PRO A 68 -22.96 -1.72 -8.21
C PRO A 68 -23.77 -0.67 -7.48
N THR A 69 -24.34 -0.99 -6.31
CA THR A 69 -25.22 -0.07 -5.56
C THR A 69 -24.67 0.30 -4.19
N THR A 70 -23.52 -0.25 -3.80
CA THR A 70 -22.90 0.06 -2.51
C THR A 70 -21.81 1.13 -2.74
N PRO A 71 -21.92 2.33 -2.11
CA PRO A 71 -20.88 3.33 -2.21
C PRO A 71 -19.65 2.92 -1.38
N VAL A 72 -18.49 3.34 -1.82
CA VAL A 72 -17.21 3.02 -1.16
C VAL A 72 -17.22 3.49 0.30
N ARG A 73 -17.84 4.64 0.60
CA ARG A 73 -17.87 5.17 1.97
C ARG A 73 -18.53 4.21 2.97
N ASP A 74 -19.39 3.32 2.51
CA ASP A 74 -20.10 2.38 3.40
C ASP A 74 -19.21 1.23 3.87
N ILE A 75 -18.07 0.99 3.19
CA ILE A 75 -17.23 -0.16 3.49
C ILE A 75 -15.75 0.19 3.73
N MET A 76 -15.34 1.41 3.45
CA MET A 76 -13.95 1.84 3.61
C MET A 76 -13.52 1.86 5.08
N GLU A 77 -12.24 1.68 5.32
CA GLU A 77 -11.66 1.90 6.65
C GLU A 77 -11.37 3.39 6.81
N THR A 78 -11.93 4.02 7.83
CA THR A 78 -11.75 5.44 8.10
C THR A 78 -10.61 5.73 9.07
N ASN A 79 -10.24 4.75 9.88
CA ASN A 79 -9.09 4.87 10.79
C ASN A 79 -7.82 4.44 10.05
N VAL A 80 -7.37 5.29 9.14
CA VAL A 80 -6.27 4.95 8.22
C VAL A 80 -4.94 4.99 8.95
N VAL A 81 -4.21 3.87 8.89
CA VAL A 81 -2.83 3.79 9.35
C VAL A 81 -1.95 4.24 8.19
N PHE A 82 -1.11 5.23 8.41
CA PHE A 82 -0.23 5.78 7.38
C PHE A 82 1.20 5.93 7.90
N VAL A 83 2.14 6.11 6.99
CA VAL A 83 3.55 6.31 7.31
C VAL A 83 4.08 7.55 6.62
N ARG A 84 5.28 7.96 7.00
CA ARG A 84 5.96 9.12 6.40
C ARG A 84 7.14 8.65 5.55
N PRO A 85 7.56 9.46 4.56
CA PRO A 85 8.67 9.08 3.68
C PRO A 85 10.02 8.88 4.40
N ASP A 86 10.21 9.49 5.56
CA ASP A 86 11.47 9.38 6.31
C ASP A 86 11.54 8.14 7.21
N GLN A 87 10.45 7.36 7.30
CA GLN A 87 10.46 6.11 8.06
C GLN A 87 11.19 5.02 7.28
N SER A 88 11.71 4.05 8.01
CA SER A 88 12.43 2.92 7.42
C SER A 88 11.49 1.81 6.97
N VAL A 89 11.98 0.97 6.07
CA VAL A 89 11.26 -0.24 5.64
C VAL A 89 10.95 -1.13 6.85
N GLU A 90 11.90 -1.29 7.76
CA GLU A 90 11.71 -2.13 8.96
C GLU A 90 10.65 -1.57 9.90
N GLU A 91 10.61 -0.25 10.08
CA GLU A 91 9.54 0.39 10.87
C GLU A 91 8.17 0.14 10.26
N CYS A 92 8.06 0.20 8.94
CA CYS A 92 6.79 -0.03 8.25
C CYS A 92 6.36 -1.49 8.33
N MET A 93 7.30 -2.43 8.25
CA MET A 93 7.00 -3.85 8.48
C MET A 93 6.44 -4.08 9.89
N ALA A 94 7.04 -3.45 10.89
CA ALA A 94 6.57 -3.56 12.26
C ALA A 94 5.15 -2.99 12.41
N ILE A 95 4.86 -1.85 11.77
CA ILE A 95 3.52 -1.25 11.78
C ILE A 95 2.50 -2.18 11.13
N MET A 96 2.83 -2.76 9.98
CA MET A 96 1.94 -3.69 9.29
C MET A 96 1.63 -4.92 10.15
N THR A 97 2.63 -5.45 10.84
CA THR A 97 2.47 -6.59 11.73
C THR A 97 1.60 -6.21 12.94
N GLU A 98 1.91 -5.11 13.59
CA GLU A 98 1.19 -4.67 14.79
C GLU A 98 -0.27 -4.33 14.49
N LYS A 99 -0.51 -3.62 13.40
CA LYS A 99 -1.86 -3.17 13.03
C LYS A 99 -2.62 -4.17 12.15
N ALA A 100 -2.00 -5.27 11.77
CA ALA A 100 -2.59 -6.30 10.91
C ALA A 100 -3.10 -5.71 9.58
N VAL A 101 -2.32 -4.80 8.99
CA VAL A 101 -2.60 -4.20 7.69
C VAL A 101 -1.49 -4.53 6.71
N ARG A 102 -1.81 -4.57 5.41
CA ARG A 102 -0.86 -4.92 4.36
C ARG A 102 -0.62 -3.80 3.36
N HIS A 103 -1.26 -2.66 3.57
CA HIS A 103 -1.17 -1.50 2.68
C HIS A 103 -1.12 -0.25 3.56
N LEU A 104 -0.18 0.63 3.25
CA LEU A 104 0.01 1.87 4.01
C LEU A 104 0.10 3.03 3.03
N PRO A 105 -0.82 4.01 3.13
CA PRO A 105 -0.60 5.29 2.46
C PRO A 105 0.63 5.98 3.05
N VAL A 106 1.36 6.67 2.20
CA VAL A 106 2.50 7.48 2.61
C VAL A 106 2.08 8.95 2.55
N MET A 107 2.20 9.63 3.68
CA MET A 107 1.74 11.02 3.83
C MET A 107 2.92 11.94 4.06
N GLU A 108 2.90 13.10 3.41
CA GLU A 108 3.88 14.15 3.63
C GLU A 108 3.17 15.50 3.59
N GLN A 109 3.27 16.28 4.68
CA GLN A 109 2.65 17.59 4.79
C GLN A 109 1.15 17.59 4.46
N GLY A 110 0.45 16.58 4.93
CA GLY A 110 -0.99 16.44 4.74
C GLY A 110 -1.42 15.87 3.39
N ASN A 111 -0.47 15.53 2.52
CA ASN A 111 -0.76 15.00 1.20
C ASN A 111 -0.34 13.53 1.08
N VAL A 112 -1.11 12.76 0.32
CA VAL A 112 -0.73 11.38 -0.01
C VAL A 112 0.30 11.43 -1.13
N VAL A 113 1.50 10.92 -0.86
CA VAL A 113 2.60 10.95 -1.83
C VAL A 113 2.94 9.56 -2.38
N GLY A 114 2.27 8.53 -1.89
CA GLY A 114 2.47 7.17 -2.38
C GLY A 114 1.65 6.17 -1.58
N ILE A 115 1.69 4.92 -2.02
CA ILE A 115 1.11 3.77 -1.31
C ILE A 115 2.13 2.66 -1.35
N ILE A 116 2.33 1.99 -0.22
CA ILE A 116 3.20 0.82 -0.15
C ILE A 116 2.42 -0.39 0.32
N SER A 117 2.76 -1.54 -0.22
CA SER A 117 2.19 -2.82 0.18
C SER A 117 3.22 -3.68 0.90
N ILE A 118 2.77 -4.72 1.60
CA ILE A 118 3.69 -5.70 2.19
C ILE A 118 4.60 -6.32 1.11
N GLY A 119 4.06 -6.55 -0.08
CA GLY A 119 4.86 -7.07 -1.19
C GLY A 119 6.00 -6.14 -1.59
N ASP A 120 5.78 -4.82 -1.57
CA ASP A 120 6.82 -3.83 -1.86
C ASP A 120 7.95 -3.91 -0.84
N LEU A 121 7.60 -4.03 0.45
CA LEU A 121 8.59 -4.10 1.54
C LEU A 121 9.40 -5.40 1.49
N VAL A 122 8.73 -6.52 1.25
CA VAL A 122 9.39 -7.82 1.14
C VAL A 122 10.34 -7.84 -0.05
N LYS A 123 9.91 -7.33 -1.19
CA LYS A 123 10.73 -7.27 -2.40
C LYS A 123 11.98 -6.43 -2.19
N ASP A 124 11.86 -5.29 -1.53
CA ASP A 124 13.00 -4.43 -1.20
C ASP A 124 13.99 -5.14 -0.27
N THR A 125 13.49 -5.80 0.76
CA THR A 125 14.30 -6.55 1.72
C THR A 125 15.05 -7.70 1.05
N ILE A 126 14.40 -8.45 0.17
CA ILE A 126 15.05 -9.54 -0.57
C ILE A 126 16.16 -9.00 -1.47
N SER A 127 15.93 -7.88 -2.16
CA SER A 127 16.93 -7.25 -3.01
C SER A 127 18.18 -6.85 -2.22
N ASP A 128 18.00 -6.28 -1.03
CA ASP A 128 19.11 -5.88 -0.16
C ASP A 128 19.90 -7.10 0.30
N GLN A 129 19.24 -8.17 0.71
CA GLN A 129 19.90 -9.41 1.13
C GLN A 129 20.67 -10.05 -0.01
N THR A 130 20.11 -10.08 -1.19
CA THR A 130 20.78 -10.62 -2.39
C THR A 130 22.03 -9.84 -2.70
N PHE A 131 21.97 -8.51 -2.64
CA PHE A 131 23.13 -7.65 -2.87
C PHE A 131 24.25 -7.96 -1.87
N VAL A 132 23.93 -8.07 -0.58
CA VAL A 132 24.91 -8.39 0.46
C VAL A 132 25.54 -9.76 0.21
N ILE A 133 24.74 -10.76 -0.14
CA ILE A 133 25.24 -12.09 -0.46
C ILE A 133 26.22 -12.06 -1.64
N GLU A 134 25.88 -11.34 -2.71
CA GLU A 134 26.74 -11.19 -3.88
C GLU A 134 28.08 -10.55 -3.52
N GLN A 135 28.06 -9.52 -2.67
CA GLN A 135 29.29 -8.87 -2.22
C GLN A 135 30.17 -9.82 -1.40
N LEU A 136 29.55 -10.61 -0.51
CA LEU A 136 30.28 -11.59 0.29
C LEU A 136 30.90 -12.68 -0.58
N VAL A 137 30.19 -13.18 -1.58
CA VAL A 137 30.70 -14.18 -2.52
C VAL A 137 31.92 -13.64 -3.28
N GLN A 138 31.83 -12.40 -3.80
CA GLN A 138 32.97 -11.78 -4.48
C GLN A 138 34.16 -11.60 -3.56
N PHE A 139 33.93 -11.21 -2.32
CA PHE A 139 34.99 -11.05 -1.35
C PHE A 139 35.73 -12.39 -1.08
N ILE A 140 34.95 -13.47 -0.87
CA ILE A 140 35.50 -14.81 -0.60
C ILE A 140 36.30 -15.32 -1.77
N HIS A 141 35.83 -15.08 -3.00
CA HIS A 141 36.52 -15.55 -4.21
C HIS A 141 37.64 -14.61 -4.72
N GLY A 142 37.80 -13.46 -4.08
CA GLY A 142 38.81 -12.49 -4.50
C GLY A 142 38.51 -11.82 -5.84
N THR A 143 37.25 -11.76 -6.25
CA THR A 143 36.83 -11.25 -7.56
C THR A 143 36.22 -9.84 -7.43
N ARG A 144 37.02 -8.88 -7.09
CA ARG A 144 36.48 -7.52 -6.99
C ARG A 144 37.08 -6.58 -7.93
#